data_c70ecce80eee4b3829ea7270d56fd5cc
#
_entry.id   c70ecce80eee4b3829ea7270d56fd5cc
#
_cell.length_a   1.000
_cell.length_b   1.000
_cell.length_c   1.000
_cell.angle_alpha   90.00
_cell.angle_beta   90.00
_cell.angle_gamma   90.00
#
_symmetry.space_group_name_H-M   'P 1'
#
loop_
_entity.id
_entity.type
_entity.pdbx_description
1 polymer ?
#
loop_
_entity_poly.entity_id
_entity_poly.type
_entity_poly.pdbx_seq_one_letter_code
_entity_poly.pdbx_strand_id
1 'polypeptide(L)' 'MMNQAERIQAFAEALDAAMLPEEQVELVLSLAGEAAHGSERSAAPLACWIAGRSGASPARALEVARKLADDAARD' A
#
# COMPACT_ATOMS: atom_id res chain seq x y z
N MET A 1 -8.05 23.43 0.33
CA MET A 1 -8.18 21.97 0.27
C MET A 1 -6.85 21.32 0.67
N MET A 2 -6.92 20.28 1.48
CA MET A 2 -5.72 19.53 1.88
C MET A 2 -5.12 18.76 0.72
N ASN A 3 -3.78 18.76 0.61
CA ASN A 3 -3.12 17.85 -0.31
C ASN A 3 -3.06 16.45 0.31
N GLN A 4 -2.51 15.49 -0.42
CA GLN A 4 -2.44 14.10 0.03
C GLN A 4 -1.74 13.96 1.39
N ALA A 5 -0.56 14.56 1.53
CA ALA A 5 0.23 14.44 2.75
C ALA A 5 -0.51 15.02 3.96
N GLU A 6 -1.13 16.18 3.78
CA GLU A 6 -1.89 16.82 4.86
C GLU A 6 -3.09 16.00 5.28
N ARG A 7 -3.80 15.41 4.30
CA ARG A 7 -4.96 14.59 4.58
C ARG A 7 -4.57 13.31 5.34
N ILE A 8 -3.51 12.66 4.91
CA ILE A 8 -3.06 11.42 5.55
C ILE A 8 -2.53 11.70 6.96
N GLN A 9 -1.84 12.83 7.14
CA GLN A 9 -1.39 13.20 8.47
C GLN A 9 -2.58 13.45 9.41
N ALA A 10 -3.59 14.17 8.94
CA ALA A 10 -4.79 14.42 9.73
C ALA A 10 -5.49 13.10 10.10
N PHE A 11 -5.53 12.16 9.18
CA PHE A 11 -6.12 10.84 9.41
C PHE A 11 -5.32 10.06 10.46
N ALA A 12 -4.00 10.07 10.36
CA ALA A 12 -3.16 9.40 11.34
C ALA A 12 -3.34 9.99 12.73
N GLU A 13 -3.39 11.32 12.83
CA GLU A 13 -3.61 12.01 14.10
C GLU A 13 -4.97 11.66 14.69
N ALA A 14 -6.01 11.59 13.86
CA ALA A 14 -7.36 11.25 14.32
C ALA A 14 -7.42 9.83 14.88
N LEU A 15 -6.59 8.93 14.37
CA LEU A 15 -6.49 7.55 14.85
C LEU A 15 -5.44 7.36 15.93
N ASP A 16 -4.77 8.45 16.33
CA ASP A 16 -3.69 8.40 17.30
C ASP A 16 -2.57 7.45 16.85
N ALA A 17 -2.27 7.49 15.56
CA ALA A 17 -1.26 6.65 14.94
C ALA A 17 -0.11 7.51 14.41
N ALA A 18 1.06 6.89 14.30
CA ALA A 18 2.22 7.57 13.74
C ALA A 18 2.09 7.73 12.25
N MET A 19 2.56 8.87 11.72
CA MET A 19 2.64 9.09 10.29
C MET A 19 3.73 8.23 9.68
N LEU A 20 3.52 7.78 8.45
CA LEU A 20 4.50 6.98 7.73
C LEU A 20 5.66 7.86 7.25
N PRO A 21 6.91 7.37 7.33
CA PRO A 21 8.03 8.04 6.66
C PRO A 21 7.79 8.11 5.15
N GLU A 22 8.35 9.14 4.51
CA GLU A 22 8.14 9.37 3.08
C GLU A 22 8.49 8.15 2.22
N GLU A 23 9.60 7.48 2.53
CA GLU A 23 10.00 6.29 1.78
C GLU A 23 9.01 5.15 1.89
N GLN A 24 8.34 5.02 3.04
CA GLN A 24 7.28 4.02 3.20
C GLN A 24 6.02 4.41 2.44
N VAL A 25 5.72 5.69 2.36
CA VAL A 25 4.58 6.17 1.56
C VAL A 25 4.76 5.73 0.11
N GLU A 26 5.95 5.92 -0.44
CA GLU A 26 6.24 5.51 -1.82
C GLU A 26 6.09 4.01 -2.03
N LEU A 27 6.58 3.21 -1.08
CA LEU A 27 6.47 1.76 -1.17
C LEU A 27 5.01 1.30 -1.10
N VAL A 28 4.22 1.90 -0.22
CA VAL A 28 2.81 1.56 -0.09
C VAL A 28 2.03 1.94 -1.36
N LEU A 29 2.34 3.10 -1.94
CA LEU A 29 1.70 3.51 -3.18
C LEU A 29 2.06 2.57 -4.34
N SER A 30 3.31 2.10 -4.37
CA SER A 30 3.74 1.11 -5.37
C SER A 30 3.02 -0.23 -5.17
N LEU A 31 2.88 -0.66 -3.92
CA LEU A 31 2.12 -1.86 -3.57
C LEU A 31 0.68 -1.73 -4.06
N ALA A 32 0.04 -0.60 -3.79
CA ALA A 32 -1.32 -0.34 -4.23
C ALA A 32 -1.45 -0.44 -5.75
N GLY A 33 -0.48 0.14 -6.46
CA GLY A 33 -0.46 0.07 -7.92
C GLY A 33 -0.33 -1.35 -8.44
N GLU A 34 0.57 -2.15 -7.86
CA GLU A 34 0.73 -3.54 -8.26
C GLU A 34 -0.53 -4.36 -8.02
N ALA A 35 -1.19 -4.15 -6.88
CA ALA A 35 -2.42 -4.86 -6.58
C ALA A 35 -3.54 -4.50 -7.56
N ALA A 36 -3.67 -3.21 -7.88
CA ALA A 36 -4.70 -2.74 -8.79
C ALA A 36 -4.45 -3.24 -10.22
N HIS A 37 -3.20 -3.18 -10.68
CA HIS A 37 -2.83 -3.61 -12.03
C HIS A 37 -3.01 -5.11 -12.22
N GLY A 38 -2.76 -5.89 -11.18
CA GLY A 38 -2.89 -7.36 -11.25
C GLY A 38 -4.33 -7.84 -11.14
N SER A 39 -5.28 -6.95 -10.84
CA SER A 39 -6.66 -7.35 -10.62
C SER A 39 -7.58 -6.16 -10.92
N GLU A 40 -8.20 -5.60 -9.87
CA GLU A 40 -9.12 -4.48 -9.96
C GLU A 40 -8.65 -3.36 -9.04
N ARG A 41 -9.13 -2.15 -9.31
CA ARG A 41 -8.74 -0.98 -8.50
C ARG A 41 -9.06 -1.17 -7.02
N SER A 42 -10.17 -1.86 -6.72
CA SER A 42 -10.57 -2.13 -5.34
C SER A 42 -9.60 -3.05 -4.62
N ALA A 43 -8.74 -3.78 -5.33
CA ALA A 43 -7.73 -4.61 -4.70
C ALA A 43 -6.66 -3.79 -3.97
N ALA A 44 -6.44 -2.55 -4.41
CA ALA A 44 -5.38 -1.71 -3.83
C ALA A 44 -5.58 -1.46 -2.32
N PRO A 45 -6.73 -0.90 -1.87
CA PRO A 45 -6.89 -0.69 -0.43
C PRO A 45 -6.93 -1.98 0.37
N LEU A 46 -7.48 -3.05 -0.20
CA LEU A 46 -7.56 -4.33 0.50
C LEU A 46 -6.17 -4.93 0.70
N ALA A 47 -5.33 -4.90 -0.33
CA ALA A 47 -3.96 -5.40 -0.23
C ALA A 47 -3.16 -4.59 0.78
N CYS A 48 -3.31 -3.26 0.79
CA CYS A 48 -2.59 -2.41 1.73
C CYS A 48 -3.01 -2.69 3.17
N TRP A 49 -4.30 -2.89 3.40
CA TRP A 49 -4.80 -3.21 4.73
C TRP A 49 -4.24 -4.55 5.22
N ILE A 50 -4.28 -5.58 4.35
CA ILE A 50 -3.77 -6.90 4.68
C ILE A 50 -2.28 -6.84 4.98
N ALA A 51 -1.51 -6.13 4.15
CA ALA A 51 -0.07 -5.98 4.36
C ALA A 51 0.21 -5.33 5.72
N GLY A 52 -0.52 -4.27 6.06
CA GLY A 52 -0.37 -3.61 7.35
C GLY A 52 -0.67 -4.53 8.52
N ARG A 53 -1.72 -5.31 8.41
CA ARG A 53 -2.09 -6.25 9.48
C ARG A 53 -1.09 -7.40 9.63
N SER A 54 -0.44 -7.79 8.54
CA SER A 54 0.48 -8.92 8.56
C SER A 54 1.77 -8.63 9.32
N GLY A 55 2.09 -7.35 9.49
CA GLY A 55 3.35 -6.95 10.09
C GLY A 55 4.52 -7.01 9.13
N ALA A 56 4.30 -7.35 7.87
CA ALA A 56 5.34 -7.33 6.85
C ALA A 56 5.77 -5.88 6.59
N SER A 57 7.04 -5.67 6.29
CA SER A 57 7.49 -4.35 5.88
C SER A 57 6.86 -3.98 4.54
N PRO A 58 6.69 -2.69 4.24
CA PRO A 58 6.18 -2.29 2.93
C PRO A 58 7.02 -2.83 1.78
N ALA A 59 8.35 -2.89 1.94
CA ALA A 59 9.23 -3.45 0.92
C ALA A 59 8.93 -4.92 0.66
N ARG A 60 8.74 -5.70 1.72
CA ARG A 60 8.42 -7.13 1.60
C ARG A 60 7.05 -7.33 0.96
N ALA A 61 6.07 -6.53 1.36
CA ALA A 61 4.73 -6.61 0.78
C ALA A 61 4.76 -6.31 -0.72
N LEU A 62 5.57 -5.33 -1.13
CA LEU A 62 5.73 -4.99 -2.53
C LEU A 62 6.36 -6.14 -3.31
N GLU A 63 7.38 -6.81 -2.76
CA GLU A 63 7.99 -7.97 -3.39
C GLU A 63 6.95 -9.06 -3.66
N VAL A 64 6.13 -9.35 -2.66
CA VAL A 64 5.09 -10.37 -2.78
C VAL A 64 4.08 -9.99 -3.86
N ALA A 65 3.66 -8.73 -3.88
CA ALA A 65 2.69 -8.25 -4.87
C ALA A 65 3.24 -8.38 -6.29
N ARG A 66 4.51 -8.04 -6.49
CA ARG A 66 5.17 -8.15 -7.78
C ARG A 66 5.28 -9.61 -8.23
N LYS A 67 5.63 -10.49 -7.31
CA LYS A 67 5.72 -11.91 -7.61
C LYS A 67 4.37 -12.48 -8.03
N LEU A 68 3.31 -12.11 -7.33
CA LEU A 68 1.97 -12.58 -7.67
C LEU A 68 1.52 -12.06 -9.03
N ALA A 69 1.87 -10.82 -9.36
CA ALA A 69 1.56 -10.25 -10.67
C ALA A 69 2.30 -10.98 -11.78
N ASP A 70 3.59 -11.30 -11.56
CA ASP A 70 4.40 -12.05 -12.52
C ASP A 70 3.85 -13.46 -12.71
N ASP A 71 3.48 -14.13 -11.63
CA ASP A 71 2.94 -15.50 -11.68
C ASP A 71 1.61 -15.51 -12.45
N ALA A 72 0.76 -14.52 -12.24
CA ALA A 72 -0.51 -14.39 -12.96
C ALA A 72 -0.28 -14.15 -14.46
N ALA A 73 0.74 -13.37 -14.81
CA ALA A 73 1.05 -13.05 -16.20
C ALA A 73 1.56 -14.25 -16.99
N ARG A 74 2.04 -15.28 -16.30
CA ARG A 74 2.54 -16.51 -16.96
C ARG A 74 1.44 -17.48 -17.34
N ASP A 75 0.30 -17.32 -16.74
CA ASP A 75 -0.86 -18.15 -17.04
C ASP A 75 -1.59 -17.62 -18.28
#